data_e170d2d2cd02e27ec22f162d921e7822
#
_entry.id   e170d2d2cd02e27ec22f162d921e7822
#
_cell.length_a   1.000
_cell.length_b   1.000
_cell.length_c   1.000
_cell.angle_alpha   90.00
_cell.angle_beta   90.00
_cell.angle_gamma   90.00
#
_symmetry.space_group_name_H-M   'P 1'
#
loop_
_entity.id
_entity.type
_entity.pdbx_description
1 polymer ?
#
loop_
_entity_poly.entity_id
_entity_poly.type
_entity_poly.pdbx_seq_one_letter_code
_entity_poly.pdbx_strand_id
1 'polypeptide(L)'
;LLYLKLIARNWWRNKMYFFISLFSLTIGLACTNLLVTFFIHEYNIESTNPNRENIYAIRQDSPMEEGELTTYTTAMAAEQIKNNYAEVESMLRMFATSSNHYEYQGSKMADAIAIQMDSTLLHFFAYETKEGSLKEVLTTPDKVGLTEAYAQKVFGKKSCIGEVIESISPKGERKSYQIAAVLKERPQSFLQFDMLTSIDKSFFGGVTLLKLPQGTDKDALLQKIKDDKVPTLMPGETAYHIHPIKDIYFASQSNSKQQLLPYLHQANVQLLYIALISAL
;
A
#
# COMPACT_ATOMS: atom_id res chain seq x y z
N LEU A 1 -38.94 -30.10 -26.17
CA LEU A 1 -39.07 -29.36 -27.41
C LEU A 1 -40.37 -28.52 -27.49
N LEU A 2 -41.50 -29.03 -27.03
CA LEU A 2 -42.81 -28.33 -27.04
C LEU A 2 -42.81 -27.07 -26.17
N TYR A 3 -42.25 -27.15 -24.94
CA TYR A 3 -42.14 -26.03 -23.98
C TYR A 3 -41.29 -24.90 -24.56
N LEU A 4 -40.15 -25.20 -25.18
CA LEU A 4 -39.29 -24.20 -25.80
C LEU A 4 -39.99 -23.43 -26.94
N LYS A 5 -40.79 -24.14 -27.79
CA LYS A 5 -41.59 -23.52 -28.84
C LYS A 5 -42.68 -22.60 -28.28
N LEU A 6 -43.33 -23.00 -27.17
CA LEU A 6 -44.34 -22.19 -26.48
C LEU A 6 -43.74 -20.92 -25.87
N ILE A 7 -42.55 -21.03 -25.26
CA ILE A 7 -41.82 -19.90 -24.71
C ILE A 7 -41.40 -18.93 -25.81
N ALA A 8 -40.81 -19.44 -26.88
CA ALA A 8 -40.40 -18.61 -28.04
C ALA A 8 -41.59 -17.87 -28.67
N ARG A 9 -42.75 -18.56 -28.81
CA ARG A 9 -43.97 -17.95 -29.34
C ARG A 9 -44.54 -16.88 -28.43
N ASN A 10 -44.45 -17.06 -27.11
CA ASN A 10 -44.87 -16.05 -26.13
C ASN A 10 -43.96 -14.81 -26.15
N TRP A 11 -42.63 -14.98 -26.32
CA TRP A 11 -41.70 -13.90 -26.49
C TRP A 11 -41.98 -13.05 -27.72
N TRP A 12 -42.25 -13.68 -28.86
CA TRP A 12 -42.61 -12.98 -30.10
C TRP A 12 -43.92 -12.19 -30.00
N ARG A 13 -44.88 -12.70 -29.21
CA ARG A 13 -46.17 -12.02 -28.98
C ARG A 13 -46.05 -10.82 -28.05
N ASN A 14 -45.16 -10.88 -27.06
CA ASN A 14 -44.96 -9.83 -26.04
C ASN A 14 -43.55 -9.21 -26.12
N LYS A 15 -43.14 -8.74 -27.26
CA LYS A 15 -41.78 -8.25 -27.56
C LYS A 15 -41.27 -7.21 -26.54
N MET A 16 -42.09 -6.22 -26.17
CA MET A 16 -41.72 -5.17 -25.23
C MET A 16 -41.32 -5.75 -23.85
N TYR A 17 -42.13 -6.63 -23.29
CA TYR A 17 -41.81 -7.26 -21.98
C TYR A 17 -40.57 -8.13 -22.07
N PHE A 18 -40.40 -8.85 -23.18
CA PHE A 18 -39.20 -9.65 -23.40
C PHE A 18 -37.94 -8.79 -23.45
N PHE A 19 -37.92 -7.69 -24.21
CA PHE A 19 -36.76 -6.81 -24.27
C PHE A 19 -36.49 -6.11 -22.96
N ILE A 20 -37.49 -5.65 -22.21
CA ILE A 20 -37.32 -5.03 -20.88
C ILE A 20 -36.71 -6.03 -19.93
N SER A 21 -37.25 -7.29 -19.88
CA SER A 21 -36.72 -8.32 -18.97
C SER A 21 -35.29 -8.73 -19.34
N LEU A 22 -35.01 -8.89 -20.65
CA LEU A 22 -33.66 -9.21 -21.14
C LEU A 22 -32.66 -8.10 -20.79
N PHE A 23 -33.04 -6.84 -21.01
CA PHE A 23 -32.20 -5.68 -20.72
C PHE A 23 -31.91 -5.55 -19.23
N SER A 24 -32.95 -5.71 -18.39
CA SER A 24 -32.79 -5.68 -16.93
C SER A 24 -31.88 -6.81 -16.43
N LEU A 25 -32.06 -8.03 -16.95
CA LEU A 25 -31.21 -9.18 -16.61
C LEU A 25 -29.76 -8.94 -17.05
N THR A 26 -29.56 -8.40 -18.25
CA THR A 26 -28.21 -8.11 -18.78
C THR A 26 -27.49 -7.09 -17.92
N ILE A 27 -28.17 -6.01 -17.53
CA ILE A 27 -27.60 -4.99 -16.63
C ILE A 27 -27.28 -5.61 -15.28
N GLY A 28 -28.20 -6.38 -14.69
CA GLY A 28 -28.00 -7.04 -13.39
C GLY A 28 -26.75 -7.94 -13.42
N LEU A 29 -26.63 -8.80 -14.45
CA LEU A 29 -25.47 -9.67 -14.61
C LEU A 29 -24.17 -8.89 -14.85
N ALA A 30 -24.20 -7.81 -15.63
CA ALA A 30 -23.03 -6.98 -15.85
C ALA A 30 -22.55 -6.30 -14.55
N CYS A 31 -23.48 -5.71 -13.79
CA CYS A 31 -23.16 -5.12 -12.50
C CYS A 31 -22.59 -6.16 -11.52
N THR A 32 -23.24 -7.33 -11.41
CA THR A 32 -22.76 -8.41 -10.54
C THR A 32 -21.34 -8.86 -10.95
N ASN A 33 -21.07 -9.08 -12.23
CA ASN A 33 -19.74 -9.45 -12.71
C ASN A 33 -18.69 -8.40 -12.36
N LEU A 34 -18.98 -7.11 -12.54
CA LEU A 34 -18.06 -6.03 -12.18
C LEU A 34 -17.74 -6.05 -10.66
N LEU A 35 -18.78 -6.21 -9.83
CA LEU A 35 -18.61 -6.23 -8.39
C LEU A 35 -17.84 -7.47 -7.91
N VAL A 36 -18.11 -8.65 -8.48
CA VAL A 36 -17.37 -9.88 -8.17
C VAL A 36 -15.90 -9.74 -8.60
N THR A 37 -15.64 -9.19 -9.78
CA THR A 37 -14.27 -8.96 -10.26
C THR A 37 -13.52 -7.99 -9.35
N PHE A 38 -14.19 -6.91 -8.93
CA PHE A 38 -13.64 -5.97 -7.96
C PHE A 38 -13.32 -6.66 -6.63
N PHE A 39 -14.26 -7.44 -6.09
CA PHE A 39 -14.05 -8.19 -4.84
C PHE A 39 -12.85 -9.13 -4.92
N ILE A 40 -12.74 -9.90 -6.02
CA ILE A 40 -11.61 -10.81 -6.23
C ILE A 40 -10.30 -10.03 -6.33
N HIS A 41 -10.29 -8.87 -6.99
CA HIS A 41 -9.12 -8.02 -7.10
C HIS A 41 -8.65 -7.55 -5.72
N GLU A 42 -9.56 -6.99 -4.92
CA GLU A 42 -9.27 -6.52 -3.56
C GLU A 42 -8.81 -7.66 -2.63
N TYR A 43 -9.47 -8.82 -2.70
CA TYR A 43 -9.14 -9.96 -1.85
C TYR A 43 -7.75 -10.54 -2.15
N ASN A 44 -7.28 -10.39 -3.37
CA ASN A 44 -5.98 -10.89 -3.84
C ASN A 44 -4.83 -9.89 -3.68
N ILE A 45 -5.00 -8.86 -2.82
CA ILE A 45 -3.90 -7.93 -2.54
C ILE A 45 -2.65 -8.70 -2.08
N GLU A 46 -1.48 -8.37 -2.62
CA GLU A 46 -0.20 -9.05 -2.39
C GLU A 46 -0.22 -10.58 -2.63
N SER A 47 -1.17 -11.12 -3.40
CA SER A 47 -1.27 -12.58 -3.61
C SER A 47 -0.03 -13.19 -4.26
N THR A 48 0.69 -12.39 -5.05
CA THR A 48 1.94 -12.80 -5.70
C THR A 48 3.17 -12.70 -4.79
N ASN A 49 3.01 -12.13 -3.60
CA ASN A 49 4.10 -11.97 -2.64
C ASN A 49 4.26 -13.24 -1.79
N PRO A 50 5.37 -13.98 -1.90
CA PRO A 50 5.58 -15.21 -1.12
C PRO A 50 5.70 -14.96 0.38
N ASN A 51 6.01 -13.73 0.79
CA ASN A 51 6.14 -13.35 2.19
C ASN A 51 4.84 -12.81 2.81
N ARG A 52 3.75 -12.72 2.06
CA ARG A 52 2.50 -12.06 2.46
C ARG A 52 2.00 -12.45 3.85
N GLU A 53 2.04 -13.74 4.16
CA GLU A 53 1.51 -14.29 5.43
C GLU A 53 2.46 -14.05 6.62
N ASN A 54 3.70 -13.64 6.36
CA ASN A 54 4.74 -13.40 7.37
C ASN A 54 4.99 -11.89 7.61
N ILE A 55 4.26 -11.02 6.90
CA ILE A 55 4.41 -9.57 7.03
C ILE A 55 3.31 -9.01 7.94
N TYR A 56 3.76 -8.31 8.96
CA TYR A 56 2.91 -7.67 9.96
C TYR A 56 3.27 -6.21 10.10
N ALA A 57 2.29 -5.35 10.35
CA ALA A 57 2.59 -3.99 10.79
C ALA A 57 2.52 -3.92 12.30
N ILE A 58 3.49 -3.23 12.88
CA ILE A 58 3.40 -2.84 14.27
C ILE A 58 2.61 -1.54 14.38
N ARG A 59 1.66 -1.52 15.27
CA ARG A 59 0.78 -0.39 15.53
C ARG A 59 0.83 -0.06 17.02
N GLN A 60 0.39 1.11 17.38
CA GLN A 60 0.23 1.50 18.78
C GLN A 60 -1.06 2.31 18.96
N ASP A 61 -1.52 2.44 20.19
CA ASP A 61 -2.68 3.26 20.49
C ASP A 61 -2.44 4.69 20.03
N SER A 62 -3.46 5.30 19.43
CA SER A 62 -3.37 6.66 18.90
C SER A 62 -3.32 7.67 20.03
N PRO A 63 -2.34 8.60 20.01
CA PRO A 63 -2.33 9.68 20.97
C PRO A 63 -3.39 10.76 20.71
N MET A 64 -4.05 10.73 19.56
CA MET A 64 -5.00 11.76 19.14
C MET A 64 -6.45 11.33 19.33
N GLU A 65 -6.74 10.04 19.24
CA GLU A 65 -8.10 9.49 19.29
C GLU A 65 -8.13 8.24 20.13
N GLU A 66 -8.91 8.26 21.24
CA GLU A 66 -9.06 7.12 22.15
C GLU A 66 -9.72 5.93 21.43
N GLY A 67 -9.13 4.75 21.60
CA GLY A 67 -9.60 3.51 20.97
C GLY A 67 -9.15 3.31 19.52
N GLU A 68 -8.43 4.25 18.92
CA GLU A 68 -7.86 4.12 17.58
C GLU A 68 -6.40 3.68 17.62
N LEU A 69 -5.93 3.06 16.53
CA LEU A 69 -4.56 2.61 16.40
C LEU A 69 -3.83 3.40 15.31
N THR A 70 -2.63 3.88 15.62
CA THR A 70 -1.72 4.45 14.61
C THR A 70 -0.70 3.44 14.12
N THR A 71 -0.36 3.48 12.84
CA THR A 71 0.74 2.71 12.25
C THR A 71 2.10 3.41 12.39
N TYR A 72 2.11 4.62 12.92
CA TYR A 72 3.34 5.38 13.09
C TYR A 72 4.15 4.83 14.27
N THR A 73 5.43 4.53 14.05
CA THR A 73 6.39 4.06 15.06
C THR A 73 7.62 4.96 15.03
N THR A 74 8.14 5.35 16.18
CA THR A 74 9.37 6.16 16.24
C THR A 74 10.57 5.34 15.75
N ALA A 75 11.58 6.01 15.19
CA ALA A 75 12.80 5.34 14.72
C ALA A 75 13.50 4.58 15.85
N MET A 76 13.55 5.17 17.05
CA MET A 76 14.15 4.55 18.22
C MET A 76 13.43 3.26 18.64
N ALA A 77 12.11 3.28 18.70
CA ALA A 77 11.32 2.10 19.01
C ALA A 77 11.51 0.98 17.97
N ALA A 78 11.48 1.35 16.69
CA ALA A 78 11.69 0.42 15.60
C ALA A 78 13.07 -0.26 15.68
N GLU A 79 14.14 0.50 15.94
CA GLU A 79 15.49 -0.03 16.10
C GLU A 79 15.61 -0.94 17.33
N GLN A 80 15.01 -0.55 18.46
CA GLN A 80 14.99 -1.37 19.66
C GLN A 80 14.27 -2.70 19.42
N ILE A 81 13.12 -2.68 18.72
CA ILE A 81 12.37 -3.89 18.37
C ILE A 81 13.22 -4.80 17.48
N LYS A 82 13.88 -4.24 16.46
CA LYS A 82 14.72 -5.03 15.55
C LYS A 82 15.90 -5.69 16.27
N ASN A 83 16.54 -4.97 17.18
CA ASN A 83 17.81 -5.41 17.77
C ASN A 83 17.64 -6.35 18.98
N ASN A 84 16.52 -6.24 19.69
CA ASN A 84 16.33 -6.94 20.95
C ASN A 84 15.50 -8.23 20.85
N TYR A 85 14.73 -8.41 19.75
CA TYR A 85 13.83 -9.57 19.63
C TYR A 85 14.23 -10.44 18.44
N ALA A 86 14.75 -11.64 18.77
CA ALA A 86 15.16 -12.63 17.76
C ALA A 86 14.01 -13.16 16.91
N GLU A 87 12.77 -13.02 17.38
CA GLU A 87 11.55 -13.35 16.64
C GLU A 87 11.34 -12.45 15.42
N VAL A 88 11.97 -11.28 15.38
CA VAL A 88 11.89 -10.34 14.25
C VAL A 88 12.97 -10.68 13.22
N GLU A 89 12.61 -11.48 12.20
CA GLU A 89 13.53 -11.88 11.12
C GLU A 89 14.07 -10.66 10.36
N SER A 90 13.19 -9.73 10.02
CA SER A 90 13.52 -8.51 9.30
C SER A 90 12.53 -7.41 9.61
N MET A 91 12.94 -6.17 9.37
CA MET A 91 12.12 -4.98 9.58
C MET A 91 12.24 -4.06 8.37
N LEU A 92 11.11 -3.47 7.97
CA LEU A 92 11.03 -2.46 6.92
C LEU A 92 10.38 -1.21 7.49
N ARG A 93 11.12 -0.11 7.49
CA ARG A 93 10.59 1.21 7.82
C ARG A 93 10.29 1.98 6.55
N MET A 94 9.25 2.80 6.59
CA MET A 94 8.88 3.64 5.47
C MET A 94 8.24 4.95 5.94
N PHE A 95 8.47 6.01 5.15
CA PHE A 95 7.98 7.35 5.43
C PHE A 95 7.68 8.11 4.14
N ALA A 96 6.55 8.82 4.08
CA ALA A 96 6.22 9.65 2.92
C ALA A 96 6.86 11.02 3.02
N THR A 97 7.38 11.51 1.90
CA THR A 97 7.88 12.88 1.74
C THR A 97 6.88 13.74 0.97
N SER A 98 5.62 13.64 1.35
CA SER A 98 4.48 14.22 0.62
C SER A 98 4.43 15.75 0.56
N SER A 99 5.27 16.43 1.32
CA SER A 99 5.31 17.91 1.37
C SER A 99 6.26 18.53 0.35
N ASN A 100 7.09 17.75 -0.31
CA ASN A 100 8.07 18.26 -1.29
C ASN A 100 7.42 18.34 -2.68
N HIS A 101 7.85 19.32 -3.47
CA HIS A 101 7.60 19.30 -4.91
C HIS A 101 8.90 18.97 -5.64
N TYR A 102 8.78 18.53 -6.87
CA TYR A 102 9.92 18.06 -7.66
C TYR A 102 10.02 18.86 -8.95
N GLU A 103 11.25 19.13 -9.36
CA GLU A 103 11.58 19.85 -10.59
C GLU A 103 12.54 19.02 -11.46
N TYR A 104 12.34 19.11 -12.76
CA TYR A 104 13.25 18.58 -13.76
C TYR A 104 13.58 19.68 -14.75
N GLN A 105 14.87 19.97 -14.94
CA GLN A 105 15.35 21.06 -15.81
C GLN A 105 14.66 22.42 -15.56
N GLY A 106 14.42 22.74 -14.27
CA GLY A 106 13.77 23.99 -13.86
C GLY A 106 12.26 24.02 -14.05
N SER A 107 11.64 22.96 -14.52
CA SER A 107 10.19 22.85 -14.67
C SER A 107 9.59 21.95 -13.58
N LYS A 108 8.48 22.38 -12.98
CA LYS A 108 7.76 21.58 -11.99
C LYS A 108 7.29 20.26 -12.61
N MET A 109 7.61 19.16 -11.95
CA MET A 109 7.11 17.83 -12.32
C MET A 109 5.66 17.64 -11.87
N ALA A 110 5.00 16.63 -12.39
CA ALA A 110 3.68 16.22 -11.92
C ALA A 110 3.75 15.84 -10.44
N ASP A 111 2.65 16.06 -9.72
CA ASP A 111 2.55 15.68 -8.31
C ASP A 111 2.79 14.17 -8.16
N ALA A 112 3.56 13.80 -7.15
CA ALA A 112 4.03 12.44 -6.90
C ALA A 112 3.89 12.05 -5.43
N ILE A 113 3.52 10.80 -5.21
CA ILE A 113 3.65 10.17 -3.88
C ILE A 113 5.08 9.68 -3.77
N ALA A 114 5.90 10.41 -3.02
CA ALA A 114 7.29 10.05 -2.79
C ALA A 114 7.47 9.42 -1.40
N ILE A 115 8.22 8.32 -1.36
CA ILE A 115 8.41 7.53 -0.15
C ILE A 115 9.90 7.21 0.04
N GLN A 116 10.31 7.22 1.31
CA GLN A 116 11.61 6.69 1.74
C GLN A 116 11.42 5.32 2.34
N MET A 117 12.29 4.36 2.02
CA MET A 117 12.26 3.00 2.56
C MET A 117 13.65 2.49 2.91
N ASP A 118 13.68 1.54 3.85
CA ASP A 118 14.89 0.80 4.18
C ASP A 118 15.35 -0.10 3.02
N SER A 119 16.64 -0.42 3.01
CA SER A 119 17.23 -1.37 2.06
C SER A 119 16.67 -2.80 2.17
N THR A 120 15.96 -3.11 3.25
CA THR A 120 15.28 -4.39 3.48
C THR A 120 14.00 -4.57 2.66
N LEU A 121 13.56 -3.56 1.89
CA LEU A 121 12.34 -3.62 1.05
C LEU A 121 12.22 -4.94 0.27
N LEU A 122 13.31 -5.41 -0.33
CA LEU A 122 13.30 -6.63 -1.15
C LEU A 122 13.12 -7.92 -0.34
N HIS A 123 13.28 -7.88 0.99
CA HIS A 123 12.96 -9.01 1.88
C HIS A 123 11.45 -9.11 2.16
N PHE A 124 10.71 -8.02 1.92
CA PHE A 124 9.27 -7.92 2.17
C PHE A 124 8.46 -8.05 0.89
N PHE A 125 8.87 -7.32 -0.15
CA PHE A 125 8.11 -7.19 -1.40
C PHE A 125 9.01 -7.46 -2.61
N ALA A 126 8.51 -8.29 -3.52
CA ALA A 126 9.20 -8.60 -4.77
C ALA A 126 8.96 -7.48 -5.79
N TYR A 127 9.80 -6.44 -5.77
CA TYR A 127 9.79 -5.41 -6.81
C TYR A 127 10.74 -5.78 -7.94
N GLU A 128 10.24 -5.73 -9.18
CA GLU A 128 11.03 -5.89 -10.38
C GLU A 128 11.39 -4.54 -10.98
N THR A 129 12.60 -4.40 -11.45
CA THR A 129 13.04 -3.24 -12.22
C THR A 129 12.82 -3.48 -13.72
N LYS A 130 12.33 -2.45 -14.41
CA LYS A 130 12.31 -2.39 -15.87
C LYS A 130 13.66 -1.95 -16.41
N GLU A 131 14.26 -0.93 -15.76
CA GLU A 131 15.55 -0.37 -16.08
C GLU A 131 16.30 -0.03 -14.79
N GLY A 132 17.63 -0.10 -14.81
CA GLY A 132 18.48 0.28 -13.70
C GLY A 132 18.52 -0.69 -12.53
N SER A 133 18.77 -0.21 -11.30
CA SER A 133 18.99 -1.01 -10.11
C SER A 133 18.27 -0.48 -8.89
N LEU A 134 17.23 -1.21 -8.42
CA LEU A 134 16.54 -0.89 -7.18
C LEU A 134 17.47 -0.99 -5.96
N LYS A 135 18.44 -1.92 -5.99
CA LYS A 135 19.43 -2.04 -4.92
C LYS A 135 20.25 -0.76 -4.78
N GLU A 136 20.64 -0.15 -5.89
CA GLU A 136 21.38 1.12 -5.90
C GLU A 136 20.54 2.24 -5.27
N VAL A 137 19.25 2.34 -5.61
CA VAL A 137 18.31 3.31 -5.01
C VAL A 137 18.25 3.18 -3.50
N LEU A 138 18.17 1.95 -2.99
CA LEU A 138 17.96 1.67 -1.57
C LEU A 138 19.23 1.78 -0.72
N THR A 139 20.42 1.72 -1.35
CA THR A 139 21.70 1.69 -0.61
C THR A 139 22.55 2.93 -0.80
N THR A 140 22.22 3.76 -1.80
CA THR A 140 22.99 4.96 -2.13
C THR A 140 22.16 6.20 -1.86
N PRO A 141 22.58 7.12 -1.02
CA PRO A 141 21.95 8.42 -0.89
C PRO A 141 21.89 9.14 -2.25
N ASP A 142 20.93 10.03 -2.41
CA ASP A 142 20.75 10.86 -3.62
C ASP A 142 20.41 10.06 -4.89
N LYS A 143 19.97 8.82 -4.74
CA LYS A 143 19.36 8.04 -5.82
C LYS A 143 17.85 7.92 -5.63
N VAL A 144 17.13 7.90 -6.76
CA VAL A 144 15.66 7.74 -6.78
C VAL A 144 15.26 6.68 -7.78
N GLY A 145 14.28 5.87 -7.39
CA GLY A 145 13.54 4.98 -8.28
C GLY A 145 12.18 5.58 -8.61
N LEU A 146 11.75 5.45 -9.84
CA LEU A 146 10.44 5.88 -10.30
C LEU A 146 9.61 4.65 -10.66
N THR A 147 8.29 4.71 -10.50
CA THR A 147 7.41 3.72 -11.11
C THR A 147 7.35 3.94 -12.62
N GLU A 148 7.05 2.88 -13.37
CA GLU A 148 6.95 2.95 -14.84
C GLU A 148 5.89 3.97 -15.27
N ALA A 149 4.72 4.00 -14.61
CA ALA A 149 3.66 4.94 -14.92
C ALA A 149 4.11 6.40 -14.69
N TYR A 150 4.78 6.65 -13.57
CA TYR A 150 5.27 7.99 -13.28
C TYR A 150 6.40 8.42 -14.22
N ALA A 151 7.37 7.53 -14.50
CA ALA A 151 8.43 7.78 -15.47
C ALA A 151 7.85 8.09 -16.86
N GLN A 152 6.83 7.34 -17.30
CA GLN A 152 6.15 7.59 -18.57
C GLN A 152 5.38 8.92 -18.57
N LYS A 153 4.75 9.29 -17.44
CA LYS A 153 4.02 10.55 -17.30
C LYS A 153 4.94 11.78 -17.42
N VAL A 154 6.17 11.70 -16.88
CA VAL A 154 7.10 12.83 -16.83
C VAL A 154 8.03 12.86 -18.04
N PHE A 155 8.60 11.72 -18.43
CA PHE A 155 9.66 11.63 -19.45
C PHE A 155 9.17 11.05 -20.79
N GLY A 156 7.91 10.57 -20.83
CA GLY A 156 7.35 9.91 -22.00
C GLY A 156 8.02 8.56 -22.26
N LYS A 157 8.39 8.29 -23.52
CA LYS A 157 8.98 7.00 -23.92
C LYS A 157 10.52 6.96 -23.85
N LYS A 158 11.16 8.03 -23.42
CA LYS A 158 12.63 8.07 -23.29
C LYS A 158 13.06 7.41 -21.98
N SER A 159 14.18 6.70 -22.00
CA SER A 159 14.82 6.29 -20.74
C SER A 159 15.19 7.54 -19.93
N CYS A 160 14.87 7.49 -18.65
CA CYS A 160 15.18 8.57 -17.70
C CYS A 160 16.34 8.19 -16.76
N ILE A 161 16.95 7.03 -16.94
CA ILE A 161 18.09 6.61 -16.09
C ILE A 161 19.26 7.56 -16.26
N GLY A 162 19.81 8.01 -15.13
CA GLY A 162 20.91 8.96 -15.08
C GLY A 162 20.47 10.43 -15.05
N GLU A 163 19.22 10.74 -15.40
CA GLU A 163 18.68 12.10 -15.29
C GLU A 163 18.64 12.54 -13.82
N VAL A 164 18.75 13.85 -13.58
CA VAL A 164 18.76 14.44 -12.24
C VAL A 164 17.49 15.26 -12.05
N ILE A 165 16.80 15.00 -10.95
CA ILE A 165 15.63 15.76 -10.51
C ILE A 165 15.96 16.47 -9.19
N GLU A 166 15.30 17.58 -8.93
CA GLU A 166 15.44 18.35 -7.69
C GLU A 166 14.18 18.19 -6.83
N SER A 167 14.37 17.83 -5.59
CA SER A 167 13.33 17.87 -4.54
C SER A 167 13.43 19.18 -3.81
N ILE A 168 12.32 19.88 -3.65
CA ILE A 168 12.25 21.17 -2.99
C ILE A 168 11.30 21.04 -1.79
N SER A 169 11.88 21.23 -0.60
CA SER A 169 11.10 21.18 0.64
C SER A 169 10.20 22.43 0.77
N PRO A 170 9.16 22.40 1.64
CA PRO A 170 8.33 23.58 1.94
C PRO A 170 9.13 24.78 2.45
N LYS A 171 10.34 24.55 2.99
CA LYS A 171 11.25 25.61 3.43
C LYS A 171 12.16 26.14 2.31
N GLY A 172 12.02 25.60 1.09
CA GLY A 172 12.83 25.98 -0.06
C GLY A 172 14.20 25.30 -0.14
N GLU A 173 14.47 24.33 0.72
CA GLU A 173 15.72 23.54 0.64
C GLU A 173 15.68 22.62 -0.57
N ARG A 174 16.76 22.63 -1.36
CA ARG A 174 16.89 21.84 -2.58
C ARG A 174 17.79 20.63 -2.33
N LYS A 175 17.36 19.47 -2.80
CA LYS A 175 18.14 18.24 -2.81
C LYS A 175 18.04 17.57 -4.17
N SER A 176 19.17 17.30 -4.79
CA SER A 176 19.24 16.63 -6.09
C SER A 176 19.20 15.11 -5.92
N TYR A 177 18.46 14.43 -6.81
CA TYR A 177 18.41 12.98 -6.90
C TYR A 177 18.66 12.54 -8.33
N GLN A 178 19.54 11.56 -8.51
CA GLN A 178 19.73 10.91 -9.80
C GLN A 178 18.82 9.70 -9.94
N ILE A 179 18.12 9.58 -11.05
CA ILE A 179 17.25 8.44 -11.34
C ILE A 179 18.12 7.21 -11.62
N ALA A 180 18.00 6.19 -10.76
CA ALA A 180 18.79 4.96 -10.82
C ALA A 180 17.97 3.71 -11.14
N ALA A 181 16.64 3.77 -11.04
CA ALA A 181 15.77 2.66 -11.39
C ALA A 181 14.41 3.12 -11.91
N VAL A 182 13.84 2.35 -12.82
CA VAL A 182 12.42 2.38 -13.17
C VAL A 182 11.81 1.03 -12.77
N LEU A 183 10.79 1.08 -11.92
CA LEU A 183 10.14 -0.09 -11.33
C LEU A 183 8.92 -0.49 -12.15
N LYS A 184 8.73 -1.78 -12.35
CA LYS A 184 7.50 -2.31 -12.95
C LYS A 184 6.29 -2.05 -12.04
N GLU A 185 5.14 -1.83 -12.68
CA GLU A 185 3.88 -1.65 -11.94
C GLU A 185 3.51 -2.91 -11.14
N ARG A 186 2.95 -2.68 -9.96
CA ARG A 186 2.38 -3.72 -9.09
C ARG A 186 0.95 -3.34 -8.69
N PRO A 187 -0.03 -3.56 -9.57
CA PRO A 187 -1.40 -3.07 -9.36
C PRO A 187 -2.10 -3.68 -8.13
N GLN A 188 -1.65 -4.83 -7.64
CA GLN A 188 -2.17 -5.50 -6.44
C GLN A 188 -1.22 -5.31 -5.25
N SER A 189 -0.50 -4.20 -5.17
CA SER A 189 0.38 -3.91 -4.05
C SER A 189 -0.33 -3.18 -2.92
N PHE A 190 0.01 -3.55 -1.69
CA PHE A 190 -0.33 -2.81 -0.49
C PHE A 190 0.32 -1.40 -0.48
N LEU A 191 1.47 -1.25 -1.14
CA LEU A 191 2.19 0.01 -1.25
C LEU A 191 1.87 0.70 -2.56
N GLN A 192 1.51 1.99 -2.49
CA GLN A 192 1.31 2.87 -3.63
C GLN A 192 2.23 4.06 -3.55
N PHE A 193 3.09 4.23 -4.52
CA PHE A 193 3.99 5.37 -4.62
C PHE A 193 4.39 5.60 -6.08
N ASP A 194 4.87 6.79 -6.36
CA ASP A 194 5.41 7.18 -7.67
C ASP A 194 6.93 7.20 -7.65
N MET A 195 7.51 7.58 -6.50
CA MET A 195 8.94 7.78 -6.30
C MET A 195 9.41 7.09 -5.02
N LEU A 196 10.58 6.48 -5.09
CA LEU A 196 11.20 5.77 -3.96
C LEU A 196 12.65 6.24 -3.78
N THR A 197 13.02 6.53 -2.52
CA THR A 197 14.40 6.82 -2.12
C THR A 197 14.78 6.02 -0.89
N SER A 198 16.08 5.94 -0.58
CA SER A 198 16.54 5.36 0.69
C SER A 198 16.18 6.26 1.88
N ILE A 199 15.96 5.65 3.05
CA ILE A 199 15.81 6.39 4.30
C ILE A 199 17.12 7.11 4.61
N ASP A 200 17.02 8.38 4.95
CA ASP A 200 18.16 9.17 5.41
C ASP A 200 18.29 9.20 6.94
N LYS A 201 19.38 9.82 7.43
CA LYS A 201 19.70 9.90 8.85
C LYS A 201 18.73 10.78 9.65
N SER A 202 17.90 11.57 8.98
CA SER A 202 16.90 12.44 9.61
C SER A 202 15.56 11.73 9.88
N PHE A 203 15.47 10.42 9.63
CA PHE A 203 14.27 9.66 9.87
C PHE A 203 13.88 9.64 11.35
N PHE A 204 12.74 10.23 11.66
CA PHE A 204 12.20 10.27 13.03
C PHE A 204 11.29 9.10 13.35
N GLY A 205 10.60 8.58 12.34
CA GLY A 205 9.63 7.51 12.46
C GLY A 205 8.73 7.45 11.25
N GLY A 206 7.90 6.43 11.21
CA GLY A 206 6.98 6.16 10.11
C GLY A 206 6.30 4.83 10.29
N VAL A 207 5.81 4.24 9.20
CA VAL A 207 5.27 2.90 9.23
C VAL A 207 6.40 1.90 9.36
N THR A 208 6.24 0.95 10.27
CA THR A 208 7.18 -0.16 10.47
C THR A 208 6.46 -1.48 10.23
N LEU A 209 6.98 -2.23 9.27
CA LEU A 209 6.57 -3.61 9.01
C LEU A 209 7.61 -4.56 9.59
N LEU A 210 7.13 -5.64 10.19
CA LEU A 210 7.93 -6.74 10.73
C LEU A 210 7.73 -7.98 9.87
N LYS A 211 8.81 -8.69 9.59
CA LYS A 211 8.75 -10.04 9.05
C LYS A 211 8.96 -11.01 10.20
N LEU A 212 7.93 -11.79 10.51
CA LEU A 212 7.95 -12.76 11.58
C LEU A 212 7.90 -14.17 10.97
N PRO A 213 8.71 -15.13 11.45
CA PRO A 213 8.62 -16.53 11.05
C PRO A 213 7.21 -17.09 11.28
N GLN A 214 6.83 -18.07 10.48
CA GLN A 214 5.54 -18.74 10.65
C GLN A 214 5.48 -19.44 12.02
N GLY A 215 4.36 -19.24 12.74
CA GLY A 215 4.18 -19.80 14.08
C GLY A 215 4.75 -18.94 15.22
N THR A 216 5.28 -17.75 14.94
CA THR A 216 5.70 -16.81 15.99
C THR A 216 4.53 -16.47 16.92
N ASP A 217 4.73 -16.63 18.22
CA ASP A 217 3.79 -16.20 19.25
C ASP A 217 3.85 -14.67 19.40
N LYS A 218 2.88 -14.00 18.75
CA LYS A 218 2.80 -12.53 18.72
C LYS A 218 2.45 -11.95 20.10
N ASP A 219 1.66 -12.66 20.88
CA ASP A 219 1.25 -12.20 22.20
C ASP A 219 2.42 -12.25 23.16
N ALA A 220 3.24 -13.31 23.10
CA ALA A 220 4.48 -13.39 23.85
C ALA A 220 5.49 -12.30 23.44
N LEU A 221 5.60 -12.00 22.14
CA LEU A 221 6.43 -10.90 21.64
C LEU A 221 5.94 -9.54 22.14
N LEU A 222 4.63 -9.28 22.07
CA LEU A 222 4.03 -8.03 22.58
C LEU A 222 4.23 -7.89 24.09
N GLN A 223 4.14 -8.98 24.84
CA GLN A 223 4.39 -8.94 26.29
C GLN A 223 5.86 -8.57 26.59
N LYS A 224 6.83 -9.13 25.85
CA LYS A 224 8.26 -8.73 25.98
C LYS A 224 8.47 -7.25 25.66
N ILE A 225 7.88 -6.75 24.56
CA ILE A 225 7.95 -5.34 24.16
C ILE A 225 7.42 -4.43 25.28
N LYS A 226 6.33 -4.84 25.93
CA LYS A 226 5.73 -4.13 27.06
C LYS A 226 6.62 -4.16 28.30
N ASP A 227 7.15 -5.33 28.66
CA ASP A 227 8.01 -5.52 29.85
C ASP A 227 9.32 -4.73 29.72
N ASP A 228 9.89 -4.67 28.53
CA ASP A 228 11.09 -3.90 28.19
C ASP A 228 10.82 -2.39 28.05
N LYS A 229 9.56 -1.96 28.17
CA LYS A 229 9.15 -0.56 28.11
C LYS A 229 9.64 0.12 26.82
N VAL A 230 9.49 -0.56 25.67
CA VAL A 230 9.84 0.04 24.37
C VAL A 230 9.10 1.37 24.22
N PRO A 231 9.79 2.47 23.86
CA PRO A 231 9.18 3.79 23.79
C PRO A 231 8.01 3.85 22.81
N THR A 232 6.91 4.42 23.24
CA THR A 232 5.74 4.73 22.41
C THR A 232 5.75 6.20 22.00
N LEU A 233 4.83 6.61 21.13
CA LEU A 233 4.68 8.01 20.68
C LEU A 233 4.40 8.96 21.84
N MET A 234 3.63 8.48 22.81
CA MET A 234 3.34 9.23 24.03
C MET A 234 3.72 8.41 25.26
N PRO A 235 4.34 9.03 26.27
CA PRO A 235 4.54 8.39 27.57
C PRO A 235 3.18 8.08 28.21
N GLY A 236 2.97 6.85 28.66
CA GLY A 236 1.76 6.44 29.36
C GLY A 236 1.43 4.96 29.14
N GLU A 237 0.16 4.61 29.25
CA GLU A 237 -0.34 3.22 29.10
C GLU A 237 -0.55 2.80 27.64
N THR A 238 0.19 3.39 26.70
CA THR A 238 0.09 3.09 25.27
C THR A 238 0.61 1.68 24.99
N ALA A 239 -0.19 0.84 24.35
CA ALA A 239 0.18 -0.52 23.99
C ALA A 239 0.59 -0.63 22.52
N TYR A 240 1.48 -1.60 22.25
CA TYR A 240 1.78 -2.05 20.90
C TYR A 240 0.83 -3.17 20.47
N HIS A 241 0.56 -3.22 19.18
CA HIS A 241 -0.25 -4.24 18.52
C HIS A 241 0.45 -4.72 17.25
N ILE A 242 0.31 -6.01 16.93
CA ILE A 242 0.89 -6.62 15.73
C ILE A 242 -0.24 -7.18 14.88
N HIS A 243 -0.44 -6.60 13.70
CA HIS A 243 -1.51 -6.98 12.77
C HIS A 243 -0.95 -7.43 11.43
N PRO A 244 -1.47 -8.53 10.82
CA PRO A 244 -1.15 -8.86 9.44
C PRO A 244 -1.43 -7.68 8.51
N ILE A 245 -0.61 -7.50 7.47
CA ILE A 245 -0.83 -6.40 6.49
C ILE A 245 -2.20 -6.49 5.83
N LYS A 246 -2.74 -7.69 5.66
CA LYS A 246 -4.07 -7.94 5.13
C LYS A 246 -5.17 -7.30 5.99
N ASP A 247 -5.05 -7.42 7.30
CA ASP A 247 -6.04 -6.85 8.23
C ASP A 247 -6.03 -5.31 8.19
N ILE A 248 -4.85 -4.72 7.96
CA ILE A 248 -4.72 -3.26 7.79
C ILE A 248 -5.35 -2.82 6.47
N TYR A 249 -5.15 -3.59 5.41
CA TYR A 249 -5.74 -3.32 4.11
C TYR A 249 -7.27 -3.32 4.16
N PHE A 250 -7.87 -4.27 4.90
CA PHE A 250 -9.31 -4.38 5.07
C PHE A 250 -9.86 -3.63 6.29
N ALA A 251 -9.00 -2.98 7.09
CA ALA A 251 -9.47 -2.18 8.20
C ALA A 251 -10.46 -1.13 7.68
N SER A 252 -11.64 -1.11 8.29
CA SER A 252 -12.64 -0.08 8.00
C SER A 252 -12.00 1.29 8.14
N GLN A 253 -12.27 2.19 7.18
CA GLN A 253 -12.03 3.62 7.34
C GLN A 253 -13.00 4.21 8.40
N SER A 254 -13.36 3.42 9.42
CA SER A 254 -14.27 3.85 10.44
C SER A 254 -13.66 5.00 11.21
N ASN A 255 -14.12 6.18 10.88
CA ASN A 255 -14.06 7.43 11.64
C ASN A 255 -12.68 8.00 11.97
N SER A 256 -11.58 7.28 11.85
CA SER A 256 -10.29 7.88 12.06
C SER A 256 -9.97 8.77 10.86
N LYS A 257 -10.00 10.06 11.06
CA LYS A 257 -9.31 11.06 10.22
C LYS A 257 -7.79 10.85 10.23
N GLN A 258 -7.31 9.70 10.71
CA GLN A 258 -5.96 9.26 10.48
C GLN A 258 -5.85 9.13 8.97
N GLN A 259 -5.30 10.17 8.37
CA GLN A 259 -4.77 10.09 7.03
C GLN A 259 -3.87 8.89 7.00
N LEU A 260 -4.44 7.78 6.56
CA LEU A 260 -3.61 6.67 6.13
C LEU A 260 -2.59 7.30 5.22
N LEU A 261 -1.39 6.98 5.53
CA LEU A 261 -0.27 7.53 4.82
C LEU A 261 -0.56 7.30 3.33
N PRO A 262 -0.49 8.31 2.47
CA PRO A 262 -0.99 8.27 1.10
C PRO A 262 -0.40 7.13 0.25
N TYR A 263 0.65 6.48 0.76
CA TYR A 263 1.31 5.36 0.12
C TYR A 263 0.82 3.97 0.59
N LEU A 264 -0.14 3.90 1.54
CA LEU A 264 -0.77 2.64 1.93
C LEU A 264 -2.13 2.54 1.25
N HIS A 265 -2.27 1.53 0.39
CA HIS A 265 -3.56 1.22 -0.22
C HIS A 265 -4.48 0.56 0.80
N GLN A 266 -5.75 0.98 0.81
CA GLN A 266 -6.80 0.34 1.60
C GLN A 266 -7.99 -0.02 0.73
N ALA A 267 -8.57 -1.17 1.03
CA ALA A 267 -9.80 -1.60 0.41
C ALA A 267 -10.97 -0.65 0.76
N ASN A 268 -11.80 -0.36 -0.22
CA ASN A 268 -13.08 0.27 0.06
C ASN A 268 -14.07 -0.78 0.57
N VAL A 269 -14.09 -0.97 1.89
CA VAL A 269 -14.88 -2.01 2.56
C VAL A 269 -16.38 -1.81 2.31
N GLN A 270 -16.86 -0.57 2.16
CA GLN A 270 -18.28 -0.31 1.85
C GLN A 270 -18.65 -0.85 0.46
N LEU A 271 -17.79 -0.65 -0.55
CA LEU A 271 -18.01 -1.24 -1.88
C LEU A 271 -17.94 -2.78 -1.83
N LEU A 272 -17.08 -3.36 -0.99
CA LEU A 272 -17.02 -4.81 -0.81
C LEU A 272 -18.32 -5.37 -0.21
N TYR A 273 -18.93 -4.70 0.77
CA TYR A 273 -20.23 -5.09 1.30
C TYR A 273 -21.34 -5.00 0.26
N ILE A 274 -21.38 -3.90 -0.53
CA ILE A 274 -22.34 -3.74 -1.62
C ILE A 274 -22.16 -4.86 -2.66
N ALA A 275 -20.91 -5.17 -3.02
CA ALA A 275 -20.60 -6.27 -3.93
C ALA A 275 -21.10 -7.62 -3.41
N LEU A 276 -20.88 -7.91 -2.13
CA LEU A 276 -21.33 -9.15 -1.51
C LEU A 276 -22.87 -9.28 -1.50
N ILE A 277 -23.58 -8.21 -1.11
CA ILE A 277 -25.04 -8.18 -1.06
C ILE A 277 -25.64 -8.34 -2.46
N SER A 278 -25.04 -7.73 -3.49
CA SER A 278 -25.53 -7.82 -4.87
C SER A 278 -25.24 -9.17 -5.54
N ALA A 279 -24.34 -9.99 -4.98
CA ALA A 279 -24.02 -11.32 -5.47
C ALA A 279 -24.91 -12.41 -4.84
N LEU A 280 -25.64 -12.09 -3.75
CA LEU A 280 -26.64 -12.96 -3.10
C LEU A 280 -28.03 -12.78 -3.74
#